data_cf6923bf6332e1e25d77f41e7b330f48
#
_entry.id   cf6923bf6332e1e25d77f41e7b330f48
#
_cell.length_a   1.000
_cell.length_b   1.000
_cell.length_c   1.000
_cell.angle_alpha   90.00
_cell.angle_beta   90.00
_cell.angle_gamma   90.00
#
_symmetry.space_group_name_H-M   'P 1'
#
loop_
_entity.id
_entity.type
_entity.pdbx_description
1 polymer ?
#
loop_
_entity_poly.entity_id
_entity_poly.type
_entity_poly.pdbx_seq_one_letter_code
_entity_poly.pdbx_strand_id
1 'polypeptide(L)'
;MSIRLDNISKHFGQFQALAPLSLKIEDGEMIGLLGPSGSGKTTLLRIIAGLEGADSGTIHFRNRDVTNVHVRDRRVGFVFQNYALFRHMTVADNVAFGLQVMERAQRPNPAEIQKRVKQLLEIVQLGHLAHRYP
;
A
#
# COMPACT_ATOMS: atom_id res chain seq x y z
N MET A 1 13.69 0.89 0.20
CA MET A 1 13.51 -0.50 -0.31
C MET A 1 13.49 -0.42 -1.83
N SER A 2 14.49 -0.96 -2.52
CA SER A 2 14.50 -0.98 -3.98
C SER A 2 13.47 -1.99 -4.52
N ILE A 3 12.87 -1.65 -5.67
CA ILE A 3 11.87 -2.48 -6.38
C ILE A 3 12.36 -2.67 -7.81
N ARG A 4 12.35 -3.91 -8.29
CA ARG A 4 12.63 -4.23 -9.68
C ARG A 4 11.49 -5.05 -10.27
N LEU A 5 11.03 -4.61 -11.41
CA LEU A 5 10.01 -5.25 -12.23
C LEU A 5 10.69 -5.67 -13.53
N ASP A 6 10.56 -6.93 -13.91
CA ASP A 6 11.11 -7.46 -15.14
C ASP A 6 9.98 -8.01 -16.00
N ASN A 7 9.67 -7.36 -17.14
CA ASN A 7 8.65 -7.74 -18.14
C ASN A 7 7.26 -8.05 -17.53
N ILE A 8 6.82 -7.27 -16.58
CA ILE A 8 5.49 -7.41 -15.97
C ILE A 8 4.42 -7.06 -16.99
N SER A 9 3.45 -7.94 -17.17
CA SER A 9 2.26 -7.68 -17.98
C SER A 9 0.98 -8.14 -17.28
N LYS A 10 -0.17 -7.61 -17.75
CA LYS A 10 -1.48 -7.98 -17.22
C LYS A 10 -2.58 -7.83 -18.26
N HIS A 11 -3.43 -8.85 -18.35
CA HIS A 11 -4.68 -8.85 -19.11
C HIS A 11 -5.87 -9.09 -18.18
N PHE A 12 -7.00 -8.53 -18.52
CA PHE A 12 -8.31 -8.87 -17.97
C PHE A 12 -9.19 -9.35 -19.12
N GLY A 13 -9.32 -10.67 -19.25
CA GLY A 13 -9.90 -11.28 -20.45
C GLY A 13 -9.11 -10.91 -21.71
N GLN A 14 -9.75 -10.28 -22.67
CA GLN A 14 -9.09 -9.82 -23.91
C GLN A 14 -8.46 -8.42 -23.80
N PHE A 15 -8.70 -7.72 -22.68
CA PHE A 15 -8.18 -6.36 -22.50
C PHE A 15 -6.79 -6.38 -21.87
N GLN A 16 -5.80 -5.83 -22.60
CA GLN A 16 -4.45 -5.64 -22.09
C GLN A 16 -4.40 -4.41 -21.18
N ALA A 17 -4.44 -4.64 -19.88
CA ALA A 17 -4.43 -3.57 -18.87
C ALA A 17 -3.02 -3.04 -18.60
N LEU A 18 -1.99 -3.86 -18.82
CA LEU A 18 -0.59 -3.49 -18.69
C LEU A 18 0.23 -4.21 -19.77
N ALA A 19 0.79 -3.45 -20.68
CA ALA A 19 1.78 -3.96 -21.65
C ALA A 19 3.06 -4.36 -20.91
N PRO A 20 3.89 -5.27 -21.46
CA PRO A 20 5.13 -5.68 -20.81
C PRO A 20 5.98 -4.46 -20.42
N LEU A 21 6.25 -4.33 -19.12
CA LEU A 21 6.97 -3.20 -18.54
C LEU A 21 8.10 -3.72 -17.64
N SER A 22 9.27 -3.13 -17.79
CA SER A 22 10.39 -3.26 -16.86
C SER A 22 10.68 -1.92 -16.20
N LEU A 23 10.87 -1.92 -14.90
CA LEU A 23 11.11 -0.71 -14.12
C LEU A 23 12.00 -1.03 -12.92
N LYS A 24 12.95 -0.17 -12.64
CA LYS A 24 13.78 -0.21 -11.44
C LYS A 24 13.55 1.05 -10.63
N ILE A 25 13.31 0.88 -9.34
CA ILE A 25 13.15 1.95 -8.35
C ILE A 25 14.22 1.74 -7.28
N GLU A 26 15.05 2.74 -7.05
CA GLU A 26 16.13 2.64 -6.07
C GLU A 26 15.63 2.85 -4.64
N ASP A 27 16.46 2.52 -3.68
CA ASP A 27 16.12 2.69 -2.27
C ASP A 27 16.00 4.18 -1.91
N GLY A 28 14.86 4.57 -1.31
CA GLY A 28 14.57 5.98 -0.97
C GLY A 28 14.08 6.85 -2.12
N GLU A 29 13.97 6.32 -3.33
CA GLU A 29 13.47 7.05 -4.49
C GLU A 29 11.94 7.26 -4.41
N MET A 30 11.48 8.43 -4.85
CA MET A 30 10.06 8.75 -5.06
C MET A 30 9.77 8.80 -6.55
N ILE A 31 8.82 7.98 -7.01
CA ILE A 31 8.44 7.92 -8.42
C ILE A 31 6.99 8.36 -8.61
N GLY A 32 6.76 9.22 -9.60
CA GLY A 32 5.43 9.56 -10.11
C GLY A 32 5.10 8.78 -11.38
N LEU A 33 3.96 8.08 -11.39
CA LEU A 33 3.42 7.44 -12.59
C LEU A 33 2.47 8.40 -13.29
N LEU A 34 2.85 8.89 -14.47
CA LEU A 34 2.07 9.82 -15.28
C LEU A 34 1.44 9.09 -16.47
N GLY A 35 0.28 9.54 -16.90
CA GLY A 35 -0.43 9.01 -18.05
C GLY A 35 -1.94 9.17 -17.96
N PRO A 36 -2.68 8.99 -19.07
CA PRO A 36 -4.13 9.12 -19.10
C PRO A 36 -4.85 8.09 -18.23
N SER A 37 -6.15 8.30 -17.97
CA SER A 37 -6.98 7.30 -17.32
C SER A 37 -6.99 6.00 -18.15
N GLY A 38 -6.96 4.86 -17.48
CA GLY A 38 -6.91 3.55 -18.15
C GLY A 38 -5.52 3.10 -18.63
N SER A 39 -4.44 3.88 -18.44
CA SER A 39 -3.08 3.49 -18.87
C SER A 39 -2.39 2.44 -17.97
N GLY A 40 -3.11 1.76 -17.09
CA GLY A 40 -2.56 0.67 -16.27
C GLY A 40 -1.86 1.08 -14.97
N LYS A 41 -1.77 2.36 -14.61
CA LYS A 41 -1.08 2.84 -13.39
C LYS A 41 -1.56 2.16 -12.10
N THR A 42 -2.88 2.12 -11.91
CA THR A 42 -3.48 1.47 -10.73
C THR A 42 -3.24 -0.04 -10.74
N THR A 43 -3.30 -0.66 -11.92
CA THR A 43 -3.01 -2.09 -12.11
C THR A 43 -1.57 -2.39 -11.73
N LEU A 44 -0.62 -1.59 -12.22
CA LEU A 44 0.79 -1.72 -11.86
C LEU A 44 1.04 -1.59 -10.35
N LEU A 45 0.45 -0.57 -9.72
CA LEU A 45 0.59 -0.38 -8.26
C LEU A 45 -0.01 -1.55 -7.47
N ARG A 46 -1.18 -2.08 -7.90
CA ARG A 46 -1.79 -3.27 -7.28
C ARG A 46 -0.93 -4.52 -7.43
N ILE A 47 -0.29 -4.70 -8.59
CA ILE A 47 0.62 -5.81 -8.84
C ILE A 47 1.85 -5.71 -7.93
N ILE A 48 2.46 -4.53 -7.82
CA ILE A 48 3.59 -4.29 -6.91
C ILE A 48 3.20 -4.59 -5.46
N ALA A 49 2.02 -4.15 -5.04
CA ALA A 49 1.53 -4.39 -3.68
C ALA A 49 1.13 -5.85 -3.40
N GLY A 50 0.94 -6.68 -4.42
CA GLY A 50 0.44 -8.05 -4.30
C GLY A 50 -1.08 -8.15 -4.12
N LEU A 51 -1.80 -7.09 -4.47
CA LEU A 51 -3.27 -7.04 -4.50
C LEU A 51 -3.84 -7.58 -5.82
N GLU A 52 -2.98 -7.72 -6.83
CA GLU A 52 -3.26 -8.27 -8.15
C GLU A 52 -2.07 -9.13 -8.60
N GLY A 53 -2.31 -10.25 -9.29
CA GLY A 53 -1.27 -11.07 -9.89
C GLY A 53 -0.87 -10.55 -11.26
N ALA A 54 0.41 -10.54 -11.58
CA ALA A 54 0.88 -10.36 -12.95
C ALA A 54 0.65 -11.65 -13.77
N ASP A 55 0.44 -11.51 -15.09
CA ASP A 55 0.33 -12.67 -15.97
C ASP A 55 1.70 -13.13 -16.46
N SER A 56 2.67 -12.22 -16.50
CA SER A 56 4.06 -12.54 -16.83
C SER A 56 5.04 -11.64 -16.07
N GLY A 57 6.31 -12.04 -16.10
CA GLY A 57 7.41 -11.28 -15.50
C GLY A 57 7.64 -11.60 -14.04
N THR A 58 8.60 -10.89 -13.43
CA THR A 58 8.98 -11.07 -12.03
C THR A 58 9.11 -9.75 -11.29
N ILE A 59 8.85 -9.80 -9.97
CA ILE A 59 8.92 -8.65 -9.06
C ILE A 59 9.93 -8.95 -7.97
N HIS A 60 10.89 -8.08 -7.79
CA HIS A 60 11.87 -8.20 -6.72
C HIS A 60 11.83 -6.98 -5.80
N PHE A 61 11.82 -7.25 -4.49
CA PHE A 61 12.07 -6.26 -3.45
C PHE A 61 13.48 -6.47 -2.92
N ARG A 62 14.38 -5.52 -3.21
CA ARG A 62 15.82 -5.74 -3.07
C ARG A 62 16.25 -6.99 -3.88
N ASN A 63 16.82 -7.99 -3.22
CA ASN A 63 17.24 -9.25 -3.85
C ASN A 63 16.24 -10.41 -3.65
N ARG A 64 15.06 -10.14 -3.07
CA ARG A 64 14.04 -11.15 -2.82
C ARG A 64 12.99 -11.14 -3.93
N ASP A 65 12.79 -12.26 -4.59
CA ASP A 65 11.63 -12.45 -5.47
C ASP A 65 10.34 -12.46 -4.64
N VAL A 66 9.40 -11.59 -5.00
CA VAL A 66 8.10 -11.46 -4.35
C VAL A 66 6.93 -11.66 -5.33
N THR A 67 7.20 -12.16 -6.52
CA THR A 67 6.21 -12.33 -7.60
C THR A 67 4.96 -13.05 -7.12
N ASN A 68 5.12 -14.17 -6.42
CA ASN A 68 4.03 -15.00 -5.90
C ASN A 68 3.85 -14.87 -4.38
N VAL A 69 4.48 -13.87 -3.75
CA VAL A 69 4.33 -13.64 -2.32
C VAL A 69 3.01 -12.95 -2.05
N HIS A 70 2.22 -13.49 -1.12
CA HIS A 70 0.93 -12.94 -0.72
C HIS A 70 1.08 -11.50 -0.18
N VAL A 71 0.08 -10.64 -0.43
CA VAL A 71 0.07 -9.22 -0.03
C VAL A 71 0.48 -8.99 1.42
N ARG A 72 -0.03 -9.82 2.34
CA ARG A 72 0.29 -9.76 3.78
C ARG A 72 1.80 -9.88 4.06
N ASP A 73 2.49 -10.71 3.29
CA ASP A 73 3.90 -11.04 3.51
C ASP A 73 4.85 -10.13 2.72
N ARG A 74 4.32 -9.30 1.82
CA ARG A 74 5.09 -8.27 1.10
C ARG A 74 5.44 -7.06 1.98
N ARG A 75 4.68 -6.82 3.04
CA ARG A 75 4.89 -5.71 3.99
C ARG A 75 4.94 -4.34 3.31
N VAL A 76 4.05 -4.11 2.35
CA VAL A 76 3.91 -2.87 1.60
C VAL A 76 2.72 -2.08 2.14
N GLY A 77 2.90 -0.79 2.39
CA GLY A 77 1.79 0.13 2.63
C GLY A 77 1.12 0.50 1.31
N PHE A 78 -0.20 0.43 1.23
CA PHE A 78 -0.97 0.82 0.06
C PHE A 78 -2.09 1.79 0.45
N VAL A 79 -2.15 2.93 -0.23
CA VAL A 79 -3.23 3.91 -0.06
C VAL A 79 -4.16 3.81 -1.25
N PHE A 80 -5.41 3.43 -1.01
CA PHE A 80 -6.44 3.35 -2.05
C PHE A 80 -6.89 4.75 -2.48
N GLN A 81 -7.33 4.88 -3.74
CA GLN A 81 -7.81 6.14 -4.29
C GLN A 81 -9.00 6.73 -3.51
N ASN A 82 -9.85 5.89 -2.93
CA ASN A 82 -10.97 6.25 -2.08
C ASN A 82 -10.64 6.19 -0.58
N TYR A 83 -9.34 6.13 -0.24
CA TYR A 83 -8.78 6.03 1.11
C TYR A 83 -9.20 4.80 1.92
N ALA A 84 -10.28 4.08 1.54
CA ALA A 84 -10.78 2.85 2.16
C ALA A 84 -10.96 2.94 3.69
N LEU A 85 -11.54 4.04 4.18
CA LEU A 85 -11.77 4.24 5.60
C LEU A 85 -12.82 3.27 6.16
N PHE A 86 -12.61 2.81 7.37
CA PHE A 86 -13.58 2.01 8.14
C PHE A 86 -14.66 2.94 8.71
N ARG A 87 -15.80 3.03 8.03
CA ARG A 87 -16.90 3.96 8.39
C ARG A 87 -17.52 3.69 9.76
N HIS A 88 -17.37 2.49 10.30
CA HIS A 88 -17.85 2.10 11.63
C HIS A 88 -16.84 2.39 12.75
N MET A 89 -15.69 2.96 12.41
CA MET A 89 -14.62 3.34 13.34
C MET A 89 -14.46 4.85 13.37
N THR A 90 -14.07 5.39 14.52
CA THR A 90 -13.73 6.81 14.65
C THR A 90 -12.46 7.15 13.84
N VAL A 91 -12.18 8.43 13.66
CA VAL A 91 -10.93 8.90 13.04
C VAL A 91 -9.72 8.35 13.82
N ALA A 92 -9.76 8.43 15.16
CA ALA A 92 -8.69 7.89 16.00
C ALA A 92 -8.51 6.38 15.83
N ASP A 93 -9.62 5.61 15.77
CA ASP A 93 -9.56 4.16 15.58
C ASP A 93 -9.03 3.78 14.19
N ASN A 94 -9.42 4.51 13.14
CA ASN A 94 -8.87 4.32 11.80
C ASN A 94 -7.35 4.51 11.78
N VAL A 95 -6.83 5.55 12.44
CA VAL A 95 -5.39 5.81 12.55
C VAL A 95 -4.71 4.73 13.40
N ALA A 96 -5.36 4.26 14.48
CA ALA A 96 -4.84 3.23 15.37
C ALA A 96 -4.79 1.84 14.73
N PHE A 97 -5.68 1.56 13.76
CA PHE A 97 -5.97 0.22 13.25
C PHE A 97 -4.71 -0.55 12.85
N GLY A 98 -3.82 0.06 12.08
CA GLY A 98 -2.59 -0.57 11.64
C GLY A 98 -1.70 -1.06 12.78
N LEU A 99 -1.66 -0.31 13.91
CA LEU A 99 -0.91 -0.70 15.10
C LEU A 99 -1.64 -1.79 15.91
N GLN A 100 -2.99 -1.74 15.94
CA GLN A 100 -3.81 -2.71 16.68
C GLN A 100 -3.79 -4.11 16.07
N VAL A 101 -3.67 -4.22 14.73
CA VAL A 101 -3.65 -5.51 14.02
C VAL A 101 -2.24 -6.12 13.89
N MET A 102 -1.20 -5.45 14.38
CA MET A 102 0.16 -6.01 14.40
C MET A 102 0.21 -7.30 15.22
N GLU A 103 1.15 -8.17 14.90
CA GLU A 103 1.45 -9.36 15.69
C GLU A 103 1.72 -8.98 17.16
N ARG A 104 1.19 -9.77 18.09
CA ARG A 104 1.24 -9.46 19.52
C ARG A 104 2.64 -9.11 20.04
N ALA A 105 3.67 -9.77 19.51
CA ALA A 105 5.07 -9.54 19.89
C ALA A 105 5.61 -8.17 19.43
N GLN A 106 5.01 -7.56 18.40
CA GLN A 106 5.46 -6.30 17.80
C GLN A 106 4.49 -5.15 18.09
N ARG A 107 3.31 -5.46 18.66
CA ARG A 107 2.26 -4.47 18.92
C ARG A 107 2.65 -3.59 20.09
N PRO A 108 2.66 -2.25 19.92
CA PRO A 108 2.82 -1.33 21.04
C PRO A 108 1.71 -1.52 22.08
N ASN A 109 1.97 -1.17 23.33
CA ASN A 109 0.93 -1.18 24.35
C ASN A 109 -0.15 -0.12 24.05
N PRO A 110 -1.37 -0.25 24.64
CA PRO A 110 -2.48 0.66 24.36
C PRO A 110 -2.16 2.14 24.60
N ALA A 111 -1.41 2.46 25.63
CA ALA A 111 -1.03 3.83 25.97
C ALA A 111 -0.09 4.43 24.90
N GLU A 112 0.85 3.64 24.39
CA GLU A 112 1.75 4.04 23.32
C GLU A 112 1.00 4.22 21.99
N ILE A 113 0.02 3.35 21.69
CA ILE A 113 -0.85 3.52 20.51
C ILE A 113 -1.59 4.85 20.59
N GLN A 114 -2.25 5.13 21.73
CA GLN A 114 -2.98 6.39 21.93
C GLN A 114 -2.08 7.62 21.77
N LYS A 115 -0.86 7.57 22.35
CA LYS A 115 0.11 8.65 22.24
C LYS A 115 0.48 8.91 20.78
N ARG A 116 0.78 7.87 19.99
CA ARG A 116 1.12 7.99 18.56
C ARG A 116 -0.05 8.52 17.73
N VAL A 117 -1.26 8.02 17.98
CA VAL A 117 -2.48 8.49 17.31
C VAL A 117 -2.68 9.98 17.55
N LYS A 118 -2.58 10.43 18.82
CA LYS A 118 -2.70 11.85 19.18
C LYS A 118 -1.66 12.70 18.44
N GLN A 119 -0.40 12.30 18.46
CA GLN A 119 0.69 13.01 17.77
C GLN A 119 0.43 13.11 16.23
N LEU A 120 0.00 12.03 15.59
CA LEU A 120 -0.30 12.03 14.16
C LEU A 120 -1.46 12.95 13.82
N LEU A 121 -2.53 12.92 14.63
CA LEU A 121 -3.70 13.79 14.44
C LEU A 121 -3.36 15.28 14.66
N GLU A 122 -2.44 15.58 15.58
CA GLU A 122 -1.94 16.95 15.80
C GLU A 122 -1.15 17.45 14.60
N ILE A 123 -0.27 16.63 14.01
CA ILE A 123 0.52 16.99 12.81
C ILE A 123 -0.39 17.42 11.65
N VAL A 124 -1.53 16.73 11.47
CA VAL A 124 -2.49 17.03 10.40
C VAL A 124 -3.62 17.95 10.86
N GLN A 125 -3.54 18.50 12.07
CA GLN A 125 -4.52 19.42 12.69
C GLN A 125 -5.95 18.83 12.83
N LEU A 126 -6.07 17.52 12.93
CA LEU A 126 -7.34 16.79 13.09
C LEU A 126 -7.62 16.29 14.52
N GLY A 127 -6.85 16.74 15.52
CA GLY A 127 -7.03 16.31 16.92
C GLY A 127 -8.45 16.50 17.45
N HIS A 128 -9.11 17.61 17.07
CA HIS A 128 -10.49 17.92 17.48
C HIS A 128 -11.54 17.00 16.83
N LEU A 129 -11.20 16.28 15.77
CA LEU A 129 -12.06 15.33 15.06
C LEU A 129 -11.79 13.87 15.45
N ALA A 130 -10.91 13.60 16.38
CA ALA A 130 -10.46 12.25 16.74
C ALA A 130 -11.63 11.27 17.03
N HIS A 131 -12.71 11.76 17.64
CA HIS A 131 -13.90 11.00 18.02
C HIS A 131 -15.01 10.97 16.95
N ARG A 132 -14.84 11.68 15.83
CA ARG A 132 -15.79 11.69 14.72
C ARG A 132 -15.65 10.44 13.87
N TYR A 133 -16.72 10.10 13.16
CA TYR A 133 -16.74 9.05 12.15
C TYR A 133 -16.50 9.66 10.77
N PRO A 134 -15.90 8.91 9.82
CA PRO A 134 -15.73 9.32 8.42
C PRO A 134 -17.03 9.56 7.70
#